data_a7236b0507484e72b237987761bf0e04
#
_entry.id   a7236b0507484e72b237987761bf0e04
#
_cell.length_a   1.000
_cell.length_b   1.000
_cell.length_c   1.000
_cell.angle_alpha   90.00
_cell.angle_beta   90.00
_cell.angle_gamma   90.00
#
_symmetry.space_group_name_H-M   'P 1'
#
loop_
_entity.id
_entity.type
_entity.pdbx_description
1 polymer ?
#
loop_
_entity_poly.entity_id
_entity_poly.type
_entity_poly.pdbx_seq_one_letter_code
_entity_poly.pdbx_strand_id
1 'polypeptide(L)'
;CTLLPIKDGRFAYKEIFAGKDKFEYSERMKKLHSEFAEVNRKWGMSRGSSIAETGARHRTTEEYRRMLSEECTSIEESIVRHQEVLSSLRSDIRLAERRVKGLTTMVDNIRQEMEEKQARLSAIENRLLSQNGDTAAILRQKEKLEQELSVIQSKLADKQDKLQLADRQLAGLKDEMDSVRERTEGLKEEAYRYSR
;
A
#
# COMPACT_ATOMS: atom_id res chain seq x y z
N CYS A 1 31.65 33.70 -1.96
CA CYS A 1 33.10 33.65 -1.69
C CYS A 1 33.84 34.18 -2.96
N THR A 2 34.66 35.19 -2.79
CA THR A 2 35.43 35.77 -3.90
C THR A 2 36.87 35.24 -3.81
N LEU A 3 37.29 34.48 -4.82
CA LEU A 3 38.65 33.97 -4.92
C LEU A 3 39.50 34.94 -5.72
N LEU A 4 40.56 35.45 -5.10
CA LEU A 4 41.53 36.33 -5.75
C LEU A 4 42.75 35.50 -6.17
N PRO A 5 43.01 35.31 -7.47
CA PRO A 5 44.15 34.54 -7.97
C PRO A 5 45.42 35.35 -7.86
N ILE A 6 46.10 35.33 -6.74
CA ILE A 6 47.36 36.03 -6.47
C ILE A 6 48.50 35.01 -6.43
N LYS A 7 49.53 35.27 -7.22
CA LYS A 7 50.78 34.54 -7.22
C LYS A 7 51.93 35.55 -7.19
N ASP A 8 52.85 35.41 -6.29
CA ASP A 8 54.01 36.31 -6.12
C ASP A 8 53.62 37.82 -6.03
N GLY A 9 52.51 38.09 -5.32
CA GLY A 9 51.98 39.45 -5.12
C GLY A 9 51.31 40.09 -6.36
N ARG A 10 51.09 39.33 -7.45
CA ARG A 10 50.45 39.81 -8.68
C ARG A 10 49.17 39.01 -9.01
N PHE A 11 48.21 39.66 -9.68
CA PHE A 11 47.06 38.98 -10.24
C PHE A 11 47.47 38.00 -11.34
N ALA A 12 47.34 36.72 -11.12
CA ALA A 12 47.78 35.63 -11.97
C ALA A 12 46.62 34.75 -12.46
N TYR A 13 45.47 35.33 -12.86
CA TYR A 13 44.29 34.60 -13.25
C TYR A 13 44.53 33.57 -14.36
N LYS A 14 45.31 34.00 -15.41
CA LYS A 14 45.63 33.11 -16.53
C LYS A 14 46.51 31.92 -16.10
N GLU A 15 47.43 32.14 -15.19
CA GLU A 15 48.32 31.09 -14.70
C GLU A 15 47.65 30.12 -13.74
N ILE A 16 46.69 30.60 -12.93
CA ILE A 16 46.04 29.81 -11.90
C ILE A 16 44.80 29.11 -12.43
N PHE A 17 43.94 29.84 -13.15
CA PHE A 17 42.65 29.33 -13.58
C PHE A 17 42.50 29.08 -15.08
N ALA A 18 42.93 30.03 -15.92
CA ALA A 18 42.59 29.97 -17.35
C ALA A 18 43.40 28.94 -18.15
N GLY A 19 44.69 28.72 -17.78
CA GLY A 19 45.54 27.84 -18.57
C GLY A 19 45.92 28.43 -19.97
N LYS A 20 46.50 27.59 -20.81
CA LYS A 20 46.95 27.96 -22.17
C LYS A 20 45.81 27.82 -23.19
N ASP A 21 44.90 26.88 -22.96
CA ASP A 21 43.77 26.57 -23.84
C ASP A 21 42.51 26.18 -23.05
N LYS A 22 41.43 25.98 -23.76
CA LYS A 22 40.13 25.61 -23.19
C LYS A 22 40.13 24.23 -22.48
N PHE A 23 41.01 23.34 -22.92
CA PHE A 23 41.11 22.02 -22.34
C PHE A 23 41.82 22.10 -20.99
N GLU A 24 42.97 22.80 -20.93
CA GLU A 24 43.71 23.02 -19.69
C GLU A 24 42.86 23.79 -18.67
N TYR A 25 42.08 24.77 -19.09
CA TYR A 25 41.09 25.45 -18.25
C TYR A 25 40.09 24.48 -17.63
N SER A 26 39.48 23.62 -18.46
CA SER A 26 38.52 22.63 -17.99
C SER A 26 39.11 21.69 -16.93
N GLU A 27 40.29 21.19 -17.17
CA GLU A 27 41.00 20.30 -16.22
C GLU A 27 41.36 21.00 -14.91
N ARG A 28 41.84 22.23 -14.97
CA ARG A 28 42.12 23.03 -13.76
C ARG A 28 40.86 23.31 -12.94
N MET A 29 39.75 23.64 -13.60
CA MET A 29 38.50 23.87 -12.92
C MET A 29 37.92 22.59 -12.31
N LYS A 30 38.04 21.45 -12.98
CA LYS A 30 37.64 20.14 -12.41
C LYS A 30 38.48 19.81 -11.15
N LYS A 31 39.79 20.06 -11.21
CA LYS A 31 40.68 19.84 -10.09
C LYS A 31 40.32 20.74 -8.91
N LEU A 32 40.14 22.03 -9.15
CA LEU A 32 39.72 23.00 -8.14
C LEU A 32 38.42 22.60 -7.44
N HIS A 33 37.40 22.21 -8.22
CA HIS A 33 36.14 21.76 -7.66
C HIS A 33 36.27 20.46 -6.85
N SER A 34 37.17 19.56 -7.25
CA SER A 34 37.42 18.32 -6.51
C SER A 34 38.17 18.58 -5.19
N GLU A 35 39.18 19.44 -5.21
CA GLU A 35 39.90 19.84 -4.01
C GLU A 35 38.99 20.60 -3.04
N PHE A 36 38.13 21.49 -3.55
CA PHE A 36 37.16 22.20 -2.74
C PHE A 36 36.15 21.24 -2.08
N ALA A 37 35.67 20.24 -2.81
CA ALA A 37 34.78 19.22 -2.28
C ALA A 37 35.47 18.38 -1.19
N GLU A 38 36.75 18.05 -1.37
CA GLU A 38 37.53 17.30 -0.38
C GLU A 38 37.66 18.07 0.94
N VAL A 39 38.00 19.37 0.86
CA VAL A 39 38.08 20.25 2.04
C VAL A 39 36.74 20.33 2.78
N ASN A 40 35.65 20.32 2.05
CA ASN A 40 34.29 20.46 2.63
C ASN A 40 33.65 19.13 3.07
N ARG A 41 34.29 18.00 2.76
CA ARG A 41 33.78 16.66 3.15
C ARG A 41 33.63 16.52 4.67
N LYS A 42 34.50 17.17 5.46
CA LYS A 42 34.41 17.17 6.93
C LYS A 42 33.15 17.79 7.50
N TRP A 43 32.42 18.59 6.71
CA TRP A 43 31.13 19.17 7.08
C TRP A 43 29.94 18.44 6.44
N GLY A 44 30.15 17.22 5.89
CA GLY A 44 29.11 16.42 5.26
C GLY A 44 28.72 16.90 3.85
N MET A 45 29.46 17.82 3.26
CA MET A 45 29.20 18.28 1.89
C MET A 45 29.90 17.36 0.89
N SER A 46 29.16 16.95 -0.16
CA SER A 46 29.71 16.16 -1.26
C SER A 46 29.63 16.94 -2.57
N ARG A 47 30.55 16.61 -3.49
CA ARG A 47 30.45 17.12 -4.86
C ARG A 47 29.22 16.51 -5.52
N GLY A 48 28.44 17.33 -6.24
CA GLY A 48 27.37 16.85 -7.09
C GLY A 48 27.87 15.91 -8.19
N SER A 49 26.97 15.05 -8.69
CA SER A 49 27.27 14.12 -9.77
C SER A 49 27.66 14.84 -11.07
N SER A 50 28.50 14.23 -11.88
CA SER A 50 28.91 14.81 -13.15
C SER A 50 27.78 14.78 -14.19
N ILE A 51 27.83 15.69 -15.17
CA ILE A 51 26.87 15.69 -16.29
C ILE A 51 26.91 14.35 -17.05
N ALA A 52 28.09 13.71 -17.13
CA ALA A 52 28.23 12.41 -17.79
C ALA A 52 27.47 11.28 -17.05
N GLU A 53 27.38 11.37 -15.73
CA GLU A 53 26.64 10.41 -14.89
C GLU A 53 25.13 10.69 -14.88
N THR A 54 24.73 11.95 -14.79
CA THR A 54 23.33 12.37 -14.61
C THR A 54 22.60 12.63 -15.93
N GLY A 55 23.33 12.84 -17.03
CA GLY A 55 22.76 13.33 -18.30
C GLY A 55 22.15 14.73 -18.21
N ALA A 56 22.37 15.44 -17.10
CA ALA A 56 21.78 16.74 -16.85
C ALA A 56 22.25 17.76 -17.89
N ARG A 57 21.32 18.46 -18.53
CA ARG A 57 21.60 19.56 -19.46
C ARG A 57 21.42 20.89 -18.75
N HIS A 58 22.21 21.89 -19.12
CA HIS A 58 21.88 23.27 -18.80
C HIS A 58 20.58 23.64 -19.47
N ARG A 59 19.53 23.86 -18.68
CA ARG A 59 18.21 24.32 -19.13
C ARG A 59 18.09 25.80 -18.83
N THR A 60 17.36 26.51 -19.67
CA THR A 60 16.98 27.89 -19.35
C THR A 60 16.00 27.88 -18.16
N THR A 61 15.91 28.98 -17.44
CA THR A 61 14.95 29.12 -16.33
C THR A 61 13.50 28.89 -16.79
N GLU A 62 13.18 29.27 -18.01
CA GLU A 62 11.86 29.09 -18.61
C GLU A 62 11.56 27.62 -18.92
N GLU A 63 12.53 26.92 -19.52
CA GLU A 63 12.40 25.46 -19.77
C GLU A 63 12.26 24.69 -18.45
N TYR A 64 13.01 25.08 -17.42
CA TYR A 64 12.89 24.44 -16.12
C TYR A 64 11.54 24.68 -15.45
N ARG A 65 11.03 25.93 -15.51
CA ARG A 65 9.69 26.26 -14.99
C ARG A 65 8.59 25.53 -15.72
N ARG A 66 8.67 25.42 -17.06
CA ARG A 66 7.70 24.70 -17.86
C ARG A 66 7.67 23.22 -17.50
N MET A 67 8.85 22.60 -17.39
CA MET A 67 8.96 21.20 -16.99
C MET A 67 8.39 20.96 -15.59
N LEU A 68 8.70 21.81 -14.61
CA LEU A 68 8.12 21.71 -13.27
C LEU A 68 6.60 21.85 -13.30
N SER A 69 6.07 22.78 -14.09
CA SER A 69 4.62 22.96 -14.24
C SER A 69 3.96 21.72 -14.84
N GLU A 70 4.57 21.11 -15.87
CA GLU A 70 4.07 19.88 -16.50
C GLU A 70 4.12 18.69 -15.50
N GLU A 71 5.21 18.57 -14.72
CA GLU A 71 5.33 17.54 -13.68
C GLU A 71 4.30 17.76 -12.57
N CYS A 72 4.11 18.99 -12.08
CA CYS A 72 3.08 19.30 -11.09
C CYS A 72 1.68 18.93 -11.58
N THR A 73 1.33 19.31 -12.80
CA THR A 73 0.03 18.96 -13.41
C THR A 73 -0.17 17.45 -13.49
N SER A 74 0.85 16.71 -13.92
CA SER A 74 0.81 15.24 -13.98
C SER A 74 0.62 14.59 -12.60
N ILE A 75 1.29 15.13 -11.58
CA ILE A 75 1.13 14.67 -10.19
C ILE A 75 -0.27 14.98 -9.66
N GLU A 76 -0.79 16.19 -9.91
CA GLU A 76 -2.14 16.59 -9.53
C GLU A 76 -3.21 15.68 -10.16
N GLU A 77 -3.11 15.39 -11.46
CA GLU A 77 -4.00 14.45 -12.15
C GLU A 77 -3.90 13.02 -11.55
N SER A 78 -2.71 12.60 -11.16
CA SER A 78 -2.50 11.31 -10.50
C SER A 78 -3.13 11.28 -9.12
N ILE A 79 -3.03 12.35 -8.35
CA ILE A 79 -3.70 12.49 -7.04
C ILE A 79 -5.22 12.37 -7.20
N VAL A 80 -5.82 13.06 -8.18
CA VAL A 80 -7.26 13.00 -8.45
C VAL A 80 -7.69 11.56 -8.78
N ARG A 81 -6.99 10.90 -9.70
CA ARG A 81 -7.27 9.49 -10.04
C ARG A 81 -7.20 8.55 -8.84
N HIS A 82 -6.18 8.69 -7.98
CA HIS A 82 -6.07 7.87 -6.78
C HIS A 82 -7.18 8.19 -5.76
N GLN A 83 -7.63 9.43 -5.66
CA GLN A 83 -8.77 9.80 -4.80
C GLN A 83 -10.08 9.16 -5.28
N GLU A 84 -10.32 9.08 -6.58
CA GLU A 84 -11.46 8.38 -7.17
C GLU A 84 -11.42 6.88 -6.85
N VAL A 85 -10.25 6.24 -7.03
CA VAL A 85 -10.05 4.83 -6.68
C VAL A 85 -10.29 4.60 -5.19
N LEU A 86 -9.76 5.45 -4.31
CA LEU A 86 -10.02 5.37 -2.86
C LEU A 86 -11.51 5.49 -2.53
N SER A 87 -12.25 6.35 -3.22
CA SER A 87 -13.69 6.50 -3.03
C SER A 87 -14.44 5.21 -3.42
N SER A 88 -14.09 4.61 -4.56
CA SER A 88 -14.65 3.34 -5.02
C SER A 88 -14.36 2.22 -4.03
N LEU A 89 -13.09 2.04 -3.65
CA LEU A 89 -12.68 1.00 -2.70
C LEU A 89 -13.39 1.12 -1.35
N ARG A 90 -13.61 2.34 -0.85
CA ARG A 90 -14.40 2.56 0.38
C ARG A 90 -15.84 2.08 0.24
N SER A 91 -16.45 2.28 -0.93
CA SER A 91 -17.79 1.78 -1.22
C SER A 91 -17.83 0.25 -1.24
N ASP A 92 -16.84 -0.38 -1.89
CA ASP A 92 -16.74 -1.83 -2.00
C ASP A 92 -16.47 -2.49 -0.65
N ILE A 93 -15.60 -1.90 0.16
CA ILE A 93 -15.36 -2.34 1.55
C ILE A 93 -16.66 -2.31 2.37
N ARG A 94 -17.43 -1.22 2.31
CA ARG A 94 -18.72 -1.13 3.03
C ARG A 94 -19.72 -2.19 2.56
N LEU A 95 -19.71 -2.53 1.28
CA LEU A 95 -20.56 -3.60 0.73
C LEU A 95 -20.09 -4.97 1.22
N ALA A 96 -18.78 -5.22 1.18
CA ALA A 96 -18.17 -6.46 1.67
C ALA A 96 -18.42 -6.65 3.18
N GLU A 97 -18.25 -5.61 3.99
CA GLU A 97 -18.54 -5.65 5.45
C GLU A 97 -20.00 -5.98 5.74
N ARG A 98 -20.95 -5.43 4.97
CA ARG A 98 -22.36 -5.78 5.10
C ARG A 98 -22.62 -7.25 4.74
N ARG A 99 -21.94 -7.78 3.71
CA ARG A 99 -22.05 -9.20 3.34
C ARG A 99 -21.47 -10.11 4.41
N VAL A 100 -20.32 -9.80 4.94
CA VAL A 100 -19.68 -10.52 6.05
C VAL A 100 -20.61 -10.55 7.26
N LYS A 101 -21.13 -9.39 7.68
CA LYS A 101 -22.06 -9.30 8.81
C LYS A 101 -23.33 -10.14 8.59
N GLY A 102 -23.91 -10.11 7.38
CA GLY A 102 -25.08 -10.92 7.05
C GLY A 102 -24.79 -12.42 7.11
N LEU A 103 -23.64 -12.86 6.57
CA LEU A 103 -23.21 -14.26 6.61
C LEU A 103 -22.91 -14.72 8.05
N THR A 104 -22.28 -13.90 8.86
CA THR A 104 -22.03 -14.18 10.29
C THR A 104 -23.36 -14.43 11.02
N THR A 105 -24.33 -13.54 10.86
CA THR A 105 -25.67 -13.73 11.46
C THR A 105 -26.33 -15.02 10.98
N MET A 106 -26.20 -15.37 9.69
CA MET A 106 -26.76 -16.63 9.18
C MET A 106 -26.06 -17.85 9.77
N VAL A 107 -24.74 -17.82 9.92
CA VAL A 107 -23.96 -18.90 10.55
C VAL A 107 -24.37 -19.06 12.01
N ASP A 108 -24.53 -17.97 12.76
CA ASP A 108 -24.94 -18.01 14.17
C ASP A 108 -26.36 -18.61 14.32
N ASN A 109 -27.31 -18.19 13.48
CA ASN A 109 -28.68 -18.74 13.49
C ASN A 109 -28.69 -20.24 13.17
N ILE A 110 -27.93 -20.69 12.15
CA ILE A 110 -27.84 -22.12 11.81
C ILE A 110 -27.18 -22.92 12.93
N ARG A 111 -26.17 -22.35 13.59
CA ARG A 111 -25.51 -22.98 14.73
C ARG A 111 -26.47 -23.17 15.91
N GLN A 112 -27.27 -22.15 16.21
CA GLN A 112 -28.30 -22.23 17.24
C GLN A 112 -29.35 -23.29 16.90
N GLU A 113 -29.85 -23.34 15.65
CA GLU A 113 -30.79 -24.37 15.21
C GLU A 113 -30.20 -25.78 15.34
N MET A 114 -28.92 -25.94 15.02
CA MET A 114 -28.17 -27.20 15.19
C MET A 114 -28.15 -27.63 16.67
N GLU A 115 -27.79 -26.71 17.57
CA GLU A 115 -27.73 -26.96 19.02
C GLU A 115 -29.10 -27.37 19.58
N GLU A 116 -30.18 -26.68 19.18
CA GLU A 116 -31.56 -27.05 19.58
C GLU A 116 -31.93 -28.45 19.11
N LYS A 117 -31.59 -28.82 17.87
CA LYS A 117 -31.91 -30.16 17.34
C LYS A 117 -31.06 -31.24 17.99
N GLN A 118 -29.81 -30.97 18.31
CA GLN A 118 -28.94 -31.88 19.07
C GLN A 118 -29.50 -32.11 20.47
N ALA A 119 -29.96 -31.06 21.14
CA ALA A 119 -30.61 -31.20 22.45
C ALA A 119 -31.88 -32.05 22.40
N ARG A 120 -32.72 -31.88 21.34
CA ARG A 120 -33.89 -32.71 21.10
C ARG A 120 -33.55 -34.19 20.86
N LEU A 121 -32.48 -34.45 20.08
CA LEU A 121 -31.97 -35.81 19.85
C LEU A 121 -31.53 -36.46 21.16
N SER A 122 -30.73 -35.78 21.98
CA SER A 122 -30.28 -36.27 23.26
C SER A 122 -31.48 -36.58 24.22
N ALA A 123 -32.51 -35.72 24.18
CA ALA A 123 -33.75 -35.97 24.96
C ALA A 123 -34.48 -37.20 24.48
N ILE A 124 -34.56 -37.47 23.18
CA ILE A 124 -35.19 -38.68 22.59
C ILE A 124 -34.35 -39.92 22.96
N GLU A 125 -33.05 -39.87 22.89
CA GLU A 125 -32.16 -40.97 23.26
C GLU A 125 -32.32 -41.34 24.75
N ASN A 126 -32.40 -40.33 25.62
CA ASN A 126 -32.66 -40.56 27.05
C ASN A 126 -34.05 -41.19 27.29
N ARG A 127 -35.07 -40.80 26.49
CA ARG A 127 -36.40 -41.44 26.55
C ARG A 127 -36.39 -42.89 26.08
N LEU A 128 -35.66 -43.20 25.00
CA LEU A 128 -35.47 -44.57 24.50
C LEU A 128 -34.82 -45.46 25.55
N LEU A 129 -33.85 -44.94 26.30
CA LEU A 129 -33.16 -45.66 27.37
C LEU A 129 -34.06 -45.90 28.60
N SER A 130 -35.01 -45.00 28.84
CA SER A 130 -35.88 -45.04 30.05
C SER A 130 -37.21 -45.74 29.89
N GLN A 131 -37.65 -46.05 28.66
CA GLN A 131 -38.99 -46.60 28.41
C GLN A 131 -38.96 -47.88 27.54
N ASN A 132 -39.53 -48.97 28.10
CA ASN A 132 -39.75 -50.25 27.41
C ASN A 132 -41.01 -50.28 26.47
N GLY A 133 -41.54 -49.11 26.01
CA GLY A 133 -42.75 -49.03 25.22
C GLY A 133 -42.59 -48.20 23.96
N ASP A 134 -43.13 -48.65 22.86
CA ASP A 134 -43.26 -48.01 21.54
C ASP A 134 -41.95 -47.44 20.91
N THR A 135 -40.95 -48.26 20.93
CA THR A 135 -39.61 -47.95 20.40
C THR A 135 -39.60 -47.61 18.93
N ALA A 136 -40.53 -48.16 18.13
CA ALA A 136 -40.58 -47.96 16.70
C ALA A 136 -40.92 -46.50 16.24
N ALA A 137 -41.82 -45.84 16.99
CA ALA A 137 -42.20 -44.44 16.69
C ALA A 137 -41.09 -43.48 17.08
N ILE A 138 -40.40 -43.74 18.23
CA ILE A 138 -39.28 -42.95 18.73
C ILE A 138 -38.05 -43.11 17.83
N LEU A 139 -37.79 -44.31 17.30
CA LEU A 139 -36.73 -44.57 16.36
C LEU A 139 -36.90 -43.79 15.05
N ARG A 140 -38.13 -43.77 14.50
CA ARG A 140 -38.46 -42.99 13.31
C ARG A 140 -38.25 -41.48 13.55
N GLN A 141 -38.60 -40.96 14.71
CA GLN A 141 -38.33 -39.57 15.07
C GLN A 141 -36.82 -39.27 15.17
N LYS A 142 -36.05 -40.20 15.75
CA LYS A 142 -34.58 -40.10 15.81
C LYS A 142 -33.97 -40.04 14.41
N GLU A 143 -34.31 -41.00 13.52
CA GLU A 143 -33.82 -41.04 12.16
C GLU A 143 -34.11 -39.74 11.38
N LYS A 144 -35.35 -39.22 11.54
CA LYS A 144 -35.73 -37.95 10.91
C LYS A 144 -34.91 -36.78 11.40
N LEU A 145 -34.68 -36.66 12.71
CA LEU A 145 -33.86 -35.60 13.28
C LEU A 145 -32.39 -35.73 12.90
N GLU A 146 -31.86 -36.94 12.78
CA GLU A 146 -30.49 -37.20 12.30
C GLU A 146 -30.30 -36.74 10.84
N GLN A 147 -31.30 -37.03 9.99
CA GLN A 147 -31.30 -36.53 8.62
C GLN A 147 -31.39 -35.01 8.55
N GLU A 148 -32.26 -34.38 9.35
CA GLU A 148 -32.34 -32.92 9.42
C GLU A 148 -31.03 -32.30 9.90
N LEU A 149 -30.38 -32.88 10.91
CA LEU A 149 -29.06 -32.45 11.39
C LEU A 149 -27.97 -32.54 10.32
N SER A 150 -27.94 -33.64 9.56
CA SER A 150 -26.99 -33.81 8.46
C SER A 150 -27.15 -32.70 7.41
N VAL A 151 -28.38 -32.35 7.06
CA VAL A 151 -28.69 -31.25 6.13
C VAL A 151 -28.24 -29.89 6.70
N ILE A 152 -28.48 -29.66 8.00
CA ILE A 152 -28.08 -28.41 8.66
C ILE A 152 -26.56 -28.30 8.73
N GLN A 153 -25.86 -29.41 9.05
CA GLN A 153 -24.40 -29.44 9.04
C GLN A 153 -23.81 -29.10 7.66
N SER A 154 -24.38 -29.66 6.60
CA SER A 154 -23.97 -29.32 5.22
C SER A 154 -24.19 -27.84 4.91
N LYS A 155 -25.36 -27.29 5.29
CA LYS A 155 -25.63 -25.85 5.13
C LYS A 155 -24.68 -24.97 5.93
N LEU A 156 -24.33 -25.40 7.14
CA LEU A 156 -23.38 -24.68 7.99
C LEU A 156 -21.99 -24.63 7.34
N ALA A 157 -21.49 -25.76 6.83
CA ALA A 157 -20.21 -25.84 6.13
C ALA A 157 -20.20 -24.90 4.90
N ASP A 158 -21.23 -24.98 4.04
CA ASP A 158 -21.35 -24.09 2.86
C ASP A 158 -21.33 -22.60 3.24
N LYS A 159 -22.02 -22.24 4.33
CA LYS A 159 -22.06 -20.84 4.78
C LYS A 159 -20.76 -20.39 5.42
N GLN A 160 -20.07 -21.29 6.15
CA GLN A 160 -18.75 -21.01 6.70
C GLN A 160 -17.70 -20.81 5.60
N ASP A 161 -17.73 -21.63 4.54
CA ASP A 161 -16.82 -21.46 3.39
C ASP A 161 -17.06 -20.11 2.70
N LYS A 162 -18.33 -19.75 2.51
CA LYS A 162 -18.69 -18.43 1.94
C LYS A 162 -18.26 -17.27 2.82
N LEU A 163 -18.37 -17.41 4.13
CA LEU A 163 -17.89 -16.42 5.08
C LEU A 163 -16.38 -16.25 4.99
N GLN A 164 -15.61 -17.36 5.00
CA GLN A 164 -14.15 -17.31 4.86
C GLN A 164 -13.72 -16.66 3.54
N LEU A 165 -14.42 -16.94 2.44
CA LEU A 165 -14.15 -16.30 1.16
C LEU A 165 -14.41 -14.79 1.20
N ALA A 166 -15.53 -14.39 1.81
CA ALA A 166 -15.89 -12.99 1.97
C ALA A 166 -14.90 -12.23 2.86
N ASP A 167 -14.43 -12.85 3.95
CA ASP A 167 -13.41 -12.28 4.82
C ASP A 167 -12.07 -12.08 4.10
N ARG A 168 -11.65 -13.05 3.27
CA ARG A 168 -10.43 -12.92 2.45
C ARG A 168 -10.56 -11.79 1.43
N GLN A 169 -11.73 -11.66 0.77
CA GLN A 169 -11.99 -10.57 -0.16
C GLN A 169 -11.96 -9.21 0.54
N LEU A 170 -12.56 -9.12 1.72
CA LEU A 170 -12.55 -7.90 2.53
C LEU A 170 -11.12 -7.51 2.96
N ALA A 171 -10.32 -8.46 3.39
CA ALA A 171 -8.92 -8.24 3.73
C ALA A 171 -8.14 -7.70 2.52
N GLY A 172 -8.26 -8.34 1.35
CA GLY A 172 -7.61 -7.89 0.12
C GLY A 172 -8.02 -6.46 -0.29
N LEU A 173 -9.29 -6.09 -0.18
CA LEU A 173 -9.75 -4.73 -0.45
C LEU A 173 -9.18 -3.69 0.53
N LYS A 174 -9.02 -4.06 1.80
CA LYS A 174 -8.40 -3.19 2.80
C LYS A 174 -6.93 -2.97 2.51
N ASP A 175 -6.19 -4.03 2.19
CA ASP A 175 -4.77 -3.95 1.82
C ASP A 175 -4.57 -3.08 0.56
N GLU A 176 -5.44 -3.24 -0.44
CA GLU A 176 -5.41 -2.41 -1.65
C GLU A 176 -5.69 -0.94 -1.34
N MET A 177 -6.69 -0.66 -0.52
CA MET A 177 -7.00 0.70 -0.07
C MET A 177 -5.81 1.35 0.65
N ASP A 178 -5.16 0.64 1.54
CA ASP A 178 -4.01 1.15 2.29
C ASP A 178 -2.82 1.42 1.35
N SER A 179 -2.55 0.52 0.40
CA SER A 179 -1.52 0.72 -0.62
C SER A 179 -1.77 1.96 -1.49
N VAL A 180 -3.02 2.17 -1.95
CA VAL A 180 -3.39 3.35 -2.74
C VAL A 180 -3.30 4.62 -1.90
N ARG A 181 -3.67 4.55 -0.61
CA ARG A 181 -3.55 5.68 0.32
C ARG A 181 -2.11 6.10 0.52
N GLU A 182 -1.21 5.16 0.76
CA GLU A 182 0.23 5.44 0.91
C GLU A 182 0.80 6.10 -0.35
N ARG A 183 0.46 5.58 -1.54
CA ARG A 183 0.89 6.20 -2.81
C ARG A 183 0.36 7.62 -2.97
N THR A 184 -0.90 7.85 -2.59
CA THR A 184 -1.52 9.18 -2.67
C THR A 184 -0.87 10.18 -1.71
N GLU A 185 -0.51 9.74 -0.52
CA GLU A 185 0.21 10.57 0.45
C GLU A 185 1.63 10.89 -0.03
N GLY A 186 2.35 9.90 -0.58
CA GLY A 186 3.66 10.14 -1.22
C GLY A 186 3.61 11.15 -2.35
N LEU A 187 2.61 11.07 -3.24
CA LEU A 187 2.42 12.03 -4.33
C LEU A 187 2.09 13.45 -3.82
N LYS A 188 1.34 13.57 -2.71
CA LYS A 188 1.07 14.87 -2.09
C LYS A 188 2.34 15.51 -1.51
N GLU A 189 3.19 14.71 -0.87
CA GLU A 189 4.48 15.18 -0.36
C GLU A 189 5.39 15.63 -1.50
N GLU A 190 5.40 14.89 -2.60
CA GLU A 190 6.17 15.24 -3.79
C GLU A 190 5.66 16.55 -4.41
N ALA A 191 4.34 16.69 -4.61
CA ALA A 191 3.72 17.94 -5.09
C ALA A 191 4.05 19.13 -4.18
N TYR A 192 4.06 18.94 -2.86
CA TYR A 192 4.45 19.98 -1.91
C TYR A 192 5.91 20.41 -2.05
N ARG A 193 6.82 19.48 -2.37
CA ARG A 193 8.24 19.82 -2.62
C ARG A 193 8.43 20.67 -3.88
N TYR A 194 7.63 20.45 -4.92
CA TYR A 194 7.70 21.23 -6.16
C TYR A 194 6.99 22.58 -6.08
N SER A 195 6.11 22.81 -5.08
CA SER A 195 5.39 24.07 -4.88
C SER A 195 6.16 25.11 -4.06
N ARG A 196 7.32 24.74 -3.49
CA ARG A 196 8.26 25.65 -2.78
C ARG A 196 9.42 26.06 -3.66
#